data_626e873a832393b6eac06c09ff9b8f81
#
_entry.id   626e873a832393b6eac06c09ff9b8f81
#
_cell.length_a   1.000
_cell.length_b   1.000
_cell.length_c   1.000
_cell.angle_alpha   90.00
_cell.angle_beta   90.00
_cell.angle_gamma   90.00
#
_symmetry.space_group_name_H-M   'P 1'
#
loop_
_entity.id
_entity.type
_entity.pdbx_description
1 polymer ?
#
loop_
_entity_poly.entity_id
_entity_poly.type
_entity_poly.pdbx_seq_one_letter_code
_entity_poly.pdbx_strand_id
1 'polypeptide(L)'
;MKKIGTLIVLLLCCTTYLSAQISEDYEILFTDENGRQDVMELPESMMLSELDSMLALYHAKTYLINDEACESTGENPYYTDDVYADRLSRMPTAIDMPYNTIVRQFIDRYCTRLRRSVSVMLGTSNFYMPIFEQALEAYNVPLELKYLPVIESALNPKAVSRVGATGLWQFMLATGKQYGLRVNSLVDDRRDPIRASYAAARLLRDLFRIFGDWTLAIAAYNCGPANVNKAIRRSGGERDFWKIYPYLPSETRGYVPAFIAANYVMTYYCEHNICPMLTNLPERTDTIIVDRNISLNTISKFCDINIELLRELNPQYRRDLVNGSTEPSTIRLTVPSMNKFLELQDTIFAYDAAHVGGKRQYTAVEEKSSGRESTQRRSSGEGKSSASRSSGRRGSSYVSTATTASTSTSRYGRSSRSSSSYSQRGNTASSGYSTGKRRSSRRG
;
A
#
# COMPACT_ATOMS: atom_id res chain seq x y z
N MET A 1 -47.07 -1.42 -34.12
CA MET A 1 -45.71 -0.93 -34.39
C MET A 1 -45.30 0.31 -33.59
N LYS A 2 -46.20 1.25 -33.22
CA LYS A 2 -45.86 2.45 -32.42
C LYS A 2 -45.44 2.15 -30.97
N LYS A 3 -45.95 1.08 -30.32
CA LYS A 3 -45.64 0.72 -28.93
C LYS A 3 -44.24 0.05 -28.76
N ILE A 4 -43.71 -0.59 -29.81
CA ILE A 4 -42.39 -1.23 -29.78
C ILE A 4 -41.27 -0.18 -29.90
N GLY A 5 -41.52 0.87 -30.75
CA GLY A 5 -40.56 1.98 -30.87
C GLY A 5 -40.35 2.77 -29.61
N THR A 6 -41.43 3.00 -28.83
CA THR A 6 -41.35 3.72 -27.54
C THR A 6 -40.59 2.92 -26.48
N LEU A 7 -40.70 1.59 -26.47
CA LEU A 7 -39.98 0.72 -25.53
C LEU A 7 -38.47 0.67 -25.85
N ILE A 8 -38.11 0.65 -27.12
CA ILE A 8 -36.69 0.64 -27.57
C ILE A 8 -36.01 1.98 -27.23
N VAL A 9 -36.73 3.12 -27.43
CA VAL A 9 -36.20 4.45 -27.07
C VAL A 9 -36.00 4.58 -25.53
N LEU A 10 -36.95 4.06 -24.73
CA LEU A 10 -36.79 4.04 -23.26
C LEU A 10 -35.63 3.15 -22.82
N LEU A 11 -35.42 1.99 -23.46
CA LEU A 11 -34.28 1.10 -23.14
C LEU A 11 -32.95 1.73 -23.54
N LEU A 12 -32.86 2.42 -24.68
CA LEU A 12 -31.67 3.15 -25.11
C LEU A 12 -31.38 4.35 -24.18
N CYS A 13 -32.38 5.10 -23.73
CA CYS A 13 -32.20 6.18 -22.76
C CYS A 13 -31.72 5.64 -21.40
N CYS A 14 -32.24 4.49 -20.94
CA CYS A 14 -31.76 3.89 -19.68
C CYS A 14 -30.30 3.40 -19.78
N THR A 15 -29.87 2.86 -20.91
CA THR A 15 -28.49 2.42 -21.11
C THR A 15 -27.49 3.57 -21.20
N THR A 16 -27.88 4.70 -21.82
CA THR A 16 -27.05 5.91 -21.85
C THR A 16 -26.99 6.62 -20.50
N TYR A 17 -28.08 6.60 -19.71
CA TYR A 17 -28.09 7.13 -18.35
C TYR A 17 -27.22 6.31 -17.41
N LEU A 18 -27.24 4.97 -17.53
CA LEU A 18 -26.39 4.08 -16.71
C LEU A 18 -24.91 4.23 -17.07
N SER A 19 -24.59 4.42 -18.35
CA SER A 19 -23.20 4.65 -18.80
C SER A 19 -22.67 6.02 -18.37
N ALA A 20 -23.50 7.05 -18.29
CA ALA A 20 -23.13 8.38 -17.82
C ALA A 20 -22.87 8.40 -16.29
N GLN A 21 -23.66 7.65 -15.51
CA GLN A 21 -23.42 7.54 -14.05
C GLN A 21 -22.15 6.75 -13.71
N ILE A 22 -21.76 5.78 -14.54
CA ILE A 22 -20.54 4.98 -14.30
C ILE A 22 -19.26 5.81 -14.57
N SER A 23 -19.30 6.83 -15.43
CA SER A 23 -18.13 7.66 -15.75
C SER A 23 -17.83 8.72 -14.68
N GLU A 24 -18.83 9.21 -13.94
CA GLU A 24 -18.64 10.25 -12.92
C GLU A 24 -17.93 9.74 -11.64
N ASP A 25 -17.96 8.43 -11.37
CA ASP A 25 -17.34 7.85 -10.19
C ASP A 25 -15.82 7.59 -10.34
N TYR A 26 -15.32 7.53 -11.57
CA TYR A 26 -13.93 7.17 -11.88
C TYR A 26 -13.05 8.35 -12.26
N GLU A 27 -13.63 9.46 -12.66
CA GLU A 27 -12.92 10.59 -13.23
C GLU A 27 -13.27 11.90 -12.51
N ILE A 28 -12.27 12.74 -12.30
CA ILE A 28 -12.46 14.14 -11.89
C ILE A 28 -12.11 15.02 -13.06
N LEU A 29 -13.06 15.85 -13.50
CA LEU A 29 -12.80 16.92 -14.44
C LEU A 29 -12.13 18.08 -13.71
N PHE A 30 -10.92 18.36 -14.09
CA PHE A 30 -10.11 19.45 -13.54
C PHE A 30 -9.98 20.58 -14.57
N THR A 31 -10.09 21.82 -14.11
CA THR A 31 -9.79 23.01 -14.91
C THR A 31 -8.56 23.68 -14.32
N ASP A 32 -7.48 23.79 -15.11
CA ASP A 32 -6.26 24.48 -14.67
C ASP A 32 -6.44 26.01 -14.60
N GLU A 33 -5.44 26.68 -14.06
CA GLU A 33 -5.42 28.16 -13.94
C GLU A 33 -5.52 28.89 -15.29
N ASN A 34 -5.27 28.18 -16.40
CA ASN A 34 -5.37 28.69 -17.76
C ASN A 34 -6.72 28.34 -18.43
N GLY A 35 -7.67 27.76 -17.68
CA GLY A 35 -8.99 27.36 -18.17
C GLY A 35 -8.98 26.07 -19.00
N ARG A 36 -7.89 25.30 -19.01
CA ARG A 36 -7.79 24.03 -19.72
C ARG A 36 -8.39 22.92 -18.89
N GLN A 37 -9.32 22.20 -19.48
CA GLN A 37 -9.94 21.04 -18.84
C GLN A 37 -9.09 19.79 -19.08
N ASP A 38 -8.84 19.03 -18.01
CA ASP A 38 -8.18 17.73 -18.03
C ASP A 38 -8.95 16.75 -17.15
N VAL A 39 -8.83 15.46 -17.46
CA VAL A 39 -9.49 14.37 -16.75
C VAL A 39 -8.45 13.58 -15.95
N MET A 40 -8.70 13.42 -14.66
CA MET A 40 -7.91 12.59 -13.77
C MET A 40 -8.68 11.36 -13.34
N GLU A 41 -8.05 10.20 -13.42
CA GLU A 41 -8.57 8.98 -12.82
C GLU A 41 -8.31 8.99 -11.30
N LEU A 42 -9.32 8.58 -10.54
CA LEU A 42 -9.21 8.43 -9.10
C LEU A 42 -8.44 7.15 -8.74
N PRO A 43 -7.65 7.16 -7.67
CA PRO A 43 -7.15 5.92 -7.07
C PRO A 43 -8.31 4.96 -6.77
N GLU A 44 -8.09 3.65 -6.99
CA GLU A 44 -9.13 2.61 -6.87
C GLU A 44 -9.79 2.62 -5.47
N SER A 45 -9.01 2.93 -4.41
CA SER A 45 -9.52 3.08 -3.04
C SER A 45 -10.44 4.28 -2.82
N MET A 46 -10.48 5.24 -3.74
CA MET A 46 -11.37 6.42 -3.69
C MET A 46 -12.64 6.25 -4.52
N MET A 47 -12.82 5.12 -5.17
CA MET A 47 -14.01 4.79 -5.95
C MET A 47 -15.14 4.36 -5.01
N LEU A 48 -16.26 5.08 -5.00
CA LEU A 48 -17.35 4.86 -4.06
C LEU A 48 -17.92 3.43 -4.11
N SER A 49 -18.11 2.87 -5.30
CA SER A 49 -18.73 1.55 -5.47
C SER A 49 -17.86 0.40 -4.98
N GLU A 50 -16.55 0.47 -5.21
CA GLU A 50 -15.61 -0.56 -4.75
C GLU A 50 -15.25 -0.35 -3.28
N LEU A 51 -15.06 0.90 -2.87
CA LEU A 51 -14.78 1.25 -1.48
C LEU A 51 -15.94 0.87 -0.56
N ASP A 52 -17.18 1.20 -0.90
CA ASP A 52 -18.35 0.81 -0.11
C ASP A 52 -18.54 -0.70 -0.06
N SER A 53 -18.26 -1.43 -1.16
CA SER A 53 -18.30 -2.88 -1.18
C SER A 53 -17.18 -3.50 -0.35
N MET A 54 -15.96 -2.97 -0.44
CA MET A 54 -14.81 -3.43 0.36
C MET A 54 -15.04 -3.13 1.85
N LEU A 55 -15.50 -1.93 2.18
CA LEU A 55 -15.82 -1.53 3.54
C LEU A 55 -17.02 -2.31 4.08
N ALA A 56 -18.07 -2.55 3.29
CA ALA A 56 -19.21 -3.36 3.70
C ALA A 56 -18.81 -4.82 3.98
N LEU A 57 -17.94 -5.42 3.17
CA LEU A 57 -17.40 -6.76 3.39
C LEU A 57 -16.47 -6.82 4.60
N TYR A 58 -15.66 -5.79 4.81
CA TYR A 58 -14.75 -5.69 5.95
C TYR A 58 -15.50 -5.36 7.23
N HIS A 59 -16.47 -4.44 7.18
CA HIS A 59 -17.18 -3.90 8.34
C HIS A 59 -18.50 -4.59 8.68
N ALA A 60 -19.11 -5.35 7.77
CA ALA A 60 -20.24 -6.22 8.13
C ALA A 60 -19.83 -7.29 9.16
N LYS A 61 -18.52 -7.55 9.29
CA LYS A 61 -17.96 -8.47 10.29
C LYS A 61 -17.30 -7.78 11.48
N THR A 62 -16.94 -6.51 11.36
CA THR A 62 -16.31 -5.73 12.43
C THR A 62 -17.38 -4.85 13.06
N TYR A 63 -17.71 -5.11 14.31
CA TYR A 63 -18.69 -4.30 15.05
C TYR A 63 -18.09 -2.91 15.26
N LEU A 64 -18.56 -1.95 14.47
CA LEU A 64 -18.19 -0.55 14.62
C LEU A 64 -18.98 0.05 15.78
N ILE A 65 -18.31 0.32 16.87
CA ILE A 65 -18.88 1.08 17.98
C ILE A 65 -18.51 2.54 17.75
N ASN A 66 -19.51 3.42 17.67
CA ASN A 66 -19.25 4.86 17.62
C ASN A 66 -18.65 5.31 18.96
N ASP A 67 -17.63 6.16 18.90
CA ASP A 67 -17.15 6.87 20.09
C ASP A 67 -18.23 7.86 20.53
N GLU A 68 -18.88 7.57 21.67
CA GLU A 68 -19.95 8.41 22.23
C GLU A 68 -19.45 9.84 22.60
N ALA A 69 -18.13 10.02 22.76
CA ALA A 69 -17.53 11.30 23.09
C ALA A 69 -17.32 12.21 21.86
N CYS A 70 -17.43 11.69 20.64
CA CYS A 70 -17.25 12.44 19.41
C CYS A 70 -18.59 12.76 18.75
N GLU A 71 -19.00 14.03 18.78
CA GLU A 71 -20.22 14.49 18.12
C GLU A 71 -19.94 14.76 16.63
N SER A 72 -20.25 13.78 15.77
CA SER A 72 -20.27 14.01 14.33
C SER A 72 -21.58 14.70 13.93
N THR A 73 -21.51 15.96 13.52
CA THR A 73 -22.70 16.69 13.04
C THR A 73 -23.12 16.26 11.63
N GLY A 74 -22.34 15.42 10.96
CA GLY A 74 -22.61 14.99 9.58
C GLY A 74 -22.27 16.04 8.51
N GLU A 75 -22.09 17.30 8.90
CA GLU A 75 -21.79 18.40 8.00
C GLU A 75 -20.29 18.71 7.96
N ASN A 76 -19.80 19.01 6.75
CA ASN A 76 -18.43 19.49 6.57
C ASN A 76 -18.40 21.01 6.70
N PRO A 77 -17.67 21.59 7.68
CA PRO A 77 -17.53 23.04 7.79
C PRO A 77 -16.87 23.63 6.54
N TYR A 78 -17.33 24.79 6.13
CA TYR A 78 -16.72 25.53 5.01
C TYR A 78 -15.51 26.30 5.51
N TYR A 79 -14.39 26.11 4.81
CA TYR A 79 -13.15 26.89 5.00
C TYR A 79 -12.73 27.52 3.68
N THR A 80 -12.10 28.69 3.77
CA THR A 80 -11.47 29.35 2.62
C THR A 80 -10.17 28.65 2.23
N ASP A 81 -9.69 28.89 1.03
CA ASP A 81 -8.46 28.28 0.49
C ASP A 81 -7.22 28.59 1.35
N ASP A 82 -7.16 29.82 1.93
CA ASP A 82 -6.07 30.22 2.82
C ASP A 82 -5.97 29.33 4.06
N VAL A 83 -7.11 28.86 4.61
CA VAL A 83 -7.12 27.98 5.77
C VAL A 83 -6.51 26.62 5.41
N TYR A 84 -6.82 26.07 4.24
CA TYR A 84 -6.24 24.81 3.79
C TYR A 84 -4.75 24.95 3.51
N ALA A 85 -4.35 26.05 2.85
CA ALA A 85 -2.95 26.33 2.56
C ALA A 85 -2.13 26.50 3.86
N ASP A 86 -2.66 27.25 4.84
CA ASP A 86 -2.05 27.42 6.15
C ASP A 86 -1.90 26.09 6.89
N ARG A 87 -2.96 25.28 6.95
CA ARG A 87 -2.93 23.96 7.60
C ARG A 87 -1.90 23.02 6.97
N LEU A 88 -1.86 22.93 5.64
CA LEU A 88 -0.88 22.11 4.93
C LEU A 88 0.54 22.58 5.19
N SER A 89 0.78 23.88 5.20
CA SER A 89 2.11 24.46 5.46
C SER A 89 2.63 24.23 6.89
N ARG A 90 1.72 24.00 7.86
CA ARG A 90 2.07 23.72 9.26
C ARG A 90 2.25 22.24 9.57
N MET A 91 1.94 21.35 8.64
CA MET A 91 2.15 19.93 8.87
C MET A 91 3.64 19.63 9.03
N PRO A 92 4.05 18.92 10.09
CA PRO A 92 5.45 18.57 10.33
C PRO A 92 5.89 17.41 9.43
N THR A 93 5.99 17.66 8.13
CA THR A 93 6.35 16.67 7.11
C THR A 93 7.69 16.98 6.48
N ALA A 94 8.44 15.95 6.11
CA ALA A 94 9.67 16.09 5.34
C ALA A 94 9.41 16.25 3.83
N ILE A 95 8.20 15.88 3.39
CA ILE A 95 7.74 16.01 2.01
C ILE A 95 6.89 17.28 1.91
N ASP A 96 7.14 18.09 0.90
CA ASP A 96 6.34 19.28 0.65
C ASP A 96 4.88 18.93 0.34
N MET A 97 3.96 19.61 1.03
CA MET A 97 2.51 19.44 0.89
C MET A 97 1.88 20.71 0.30
N PRO A 98 2.13 21.03 -0.99
CA PRO A 98 1.63 22.27 -1.57
C PRO A 98 0.10 22.26 -1.70
N TYR A 99 -0.52 23.40 -1.40
CA TYR A 99 -1.92 23.64 -1.70
C TYR A 99 -2.09 24.05 -3.15
N ASN A 100 -3.05 23.46 -3.83
CA ASN A 100 -3.58 23.90 -5.11
C ASN A 100 -5.01 23.40 -5.30
N THR A 101 -5.68 23.83 -6.36
CA THR A 101 -7.07 23.48 -6.65
C THR A 101 -7.28 21.97 -6.84
N ILE A 102 -6.28 21.23 -7.33
CA ILE A 102 -6.35 19.79 -7.48
C ILE A 102 -6.37 19.12 -6.11
N VAL A 103 -5.42 19.46 -5.24
CA VAL A 103 -5.35 18.94 -3.86
C VAL A 103 -6.63 19.26 -3.11
N ARG A 104 -7.19 20.48 -3.30
CA ARG A 104 -8.46 20.87 -2.69
C ARG A 104 -9.59 19.95 -3.06
N GLN A 105 -9.74 19.57 -4.32
CA GLN A 105 -10.80 18.64 -4.77
C GLN A 105 -10.70 17.27 -4.09
N PHE A 106 -9.49 16.73 -3.89
CA PHE A 106 -9.29 15.49 -3.16
C PHE A 106 -9.61 15.63 -1.67
N ILE A 107 -9.24 16.75 -1.02
CA ILE A 107 -9.62 17.03 0.36
C ILE A 107 -11.13 17.09 0.49
N ASP A 108 -11.81 17.85 -0.37
CA ASP A 108 -13.26 17.97 -0.35
C ASP A 108 -13.96 16.61 -0.54
N ARG A 109 -13.43 15.75 -1.41
CA ARG A 109 -13.97 14.39 -1.60
C ARG A 109 -13.86 13.55 -0.33
N TYR A 110 -12.73 13.57 0.38
CA TYR A 110 -12.58 12.90 1.67
C TYR A 110 -13.52 13.49 2.73
N CYS A 111 -13.62 14.81 2.81
CA CYS A 111 -14.45 15.50 3.81
C CYS A 111 -15.94 15.49 3.51
N THR A 112 -16.39 15.07 2.31
CA THR A 112 -17.79 14.99 1.92
C THR A 112 -18.22 13.56 1.62
N ARG A 113 -17.97 13.08 0.39
CA ARG A 113 -18.43 11.77 -0.10
C ARG A 113 -17.82 10.59 0.66
N LEU A 114 -16.57 10.69 1.08
CA LEU A 114 -15.81 9.60 1.73
C LEU A 114 -15.75 9.72 3.26
N ARG A 115 -16.55 10.58 3.89
CA ARG A 115 -16.52 10.82 5.35
C ARG A 115 -16.59 9.53 6.16
N ARG A 116 -17.53 8.62 5.81
CA ARG A 116 -17.68 7.33 6.49
C ARG A 116 -16.43 6.48 6.35
N SER A 117 -15.83 6.45 5.16
CA SER A 117 -14.57 5.72 4.92
C SER A 117 -13.43 6.31 5.72
N VAL A 118 -13.33 7.64 5.80
CA VAL A 118 -12.33 8.32 6.65
C VAL A 118 -12.52 7.95 8.11
N SER A 119 -13.76 7.96 8.62
CA SER A 119 -14.10 7.56 9.99
C SER A 119 -13.60 6.14 10.32
N VAL A 120 -13.80 5.20 9.39
CA VAL A 120 -13.32 3.82 9.52
C VAL A 120 -11.80 3.75 9.46
N MET A 121 -11.16 4.44 8.49
CA MET A 121 -9.71 4.48 8.37
C MET A 121 -9.04 5.08 9.60
N LEU A 122 -9.63 6.10 10.21
CA LEU A 122 -9.17 6.68 11.48
C LEU A 122 -9.23 5.64 12.62
N GLY A 123 -10.30 4.87 12.72
CA GLY A 123 -10.40 3.80 13.71
C GLY A 123 -9.37 2.69 13.52
N THR A 124 -9.18 2.24 12.28
CA THR A 124 -8.20 1.18 11.95
C THR A 124 -6.75 1.68 11.98
N SER A 125 -6.52 2.98 11.83
CA SER A 125 -5.20 3.59 11.85
C SER A 125 -4.47 3.38 13.17
N ASN A 126 -5.19 3.36 14.29
CA ASN A 126 -4.60 3.09 15.62
C ASN A 126 -3.85 1.75 15.67
N PHE A 127 -4.30 0.76 14.91
CA PHE A 127 -3.64 -0.54 14.83
C PHE A 127 -2.49 -0.58 13.81
N TYR A 128 -2.69 0.03 12.63
CA TYR A 128 -1.72 -0.11 11.54
C TYR A 128 -0.60 0.92 11.54
N MET A 129 -0.86 2.18 11.94
CA MET A 129 0.13 3.25 11.87
C MET A 129 1.43 2.94 12.63
N PRO A 130 1.41 2.38 13.86
CA PRO A 130 2.66 2.01 14.55
C PRO A 130 3.50 0.98 13.78
N ILE A 131 2.85 0.04 13.07
CA ILE A 131 3.54 -0.96 12.24
C ILE A 131 4.21 -0.29 11.02
N PHE A 132 3.51 0.67 10.39
CA PHE A 132 4.03 1.40 9.24
C PHE A 132 5.20 2.30 9.64
N GLU A 133 5.03 3.06 10.72
CA GLU A 133 6.07 3.94 11.25
C GLU A 133 7.35 3.18 11.56
N GLN A 134 7.26 2.06 12.29
CA GLN A 134 8.41 1.21 12.57
C GLN A 134 9.13 0.74 11.30
N ALA A 135 8.38 0.37 10.26
CA ALA A 135 8.97 -0.08 9.00
C ALA A 135 9.63 1.07 8.22
N LEU A 136 9.01 2.25 8.21
CA LEU A 136 9.53 3.45 7.53
C LEU A 136 10.81 3.95 8.22
N GLU A 137 10.81 4.04 9.55
CA GLU A 137 11.98 4.42 10.36
C GLU A 137 13.17 3.49 10.13
N ALA A 138 12.94 2.18 10.05
CA ALA A 138 14.00 1.18 9.83
C ALA A 138 14.77 1.40 8.51
N TYR A 139 14.21 2.14 7.56
CA TYR A 139 14.81 2.44 6.27
C TYR A 139 15.07 3.93 6.03
N ASN A 140 14.90 4.79 7.04
CA ASN A 140 15.02 6.25 6.97
C ASN A 140 14.11 6.83 5.86
N VAL A 141 12.87 6.41 5.84
CA VAL A 141 11.82 6.88 4.92
C VAL A 141 10.88 7.82 5.70
N PRO A 142 10.46 8.96 5.13
CA PRO A 142 9.57 9.90 5.80
C PRO A 142 8.30 9.26 6.34
N LEU A 143 7.92 9.62 7.57
CA LEU A 143 6.81 8.99 8.28
C LEU A 143 5.44 9.31 7.69
N GLU A 144 5.29 10.43 7.03
CA GLU A 144 4.06 10.79 6.32
C GLU A 144 3.69 9.81 5.20
N LEU A 145 4.65 9.01 4.70
CA LEU A 145 4.38 7.94 3.75
C LEU A 145 3.57 6.78 4.35
N LYS A 146 3.35 6.76 5.67
CA LYS A 146 2.39 5.86 6.34
C LYS A 146 0.95 6.01 5.82
N TYR A 147 0.64 7.15 5.19
CA TYR A 147 -0.68 7.39 4.62
C TYR A 147 -0.86 6.88 3.17
N LEU A 148 0.19 6.27 2.55
CA LEU A 148 0.02 5.58 1.27
C LEU A 148 -1.02 4.44 1.34
N PRO A 149 -1.05 3.56 2.36
CA PRO A 149 -2.10 2.56 2.49
C PRO A 149 -3.54 3.12 2.60
N VAL A 150 -3.71 4.39 2.97
CA VAL A 150 -5.01 5.08 2.94
C VAL A 150 -5.51 5.18 1.51
N ILE A 151 -4.66 5.61 0.58
CA ILE A 151 -5.00 5.76 -0.84
C ILE A 151 -4.91 4.47 -1.64
N GLU A 152 -4.18 3.45 -1.16
CA GLU A 152 -4.02 2.17 -1.83
C GLU A 152 -5.14 1.18 -1.53
N SER A 153 -5.57 1.11 -0.28
CA SER A 153 -6.47 0.04 0.19
C SER A 153 -7.52 0.48 1.19
N ALA A 154 -7.62 1.76 1.51
CA ALA A 154 -8.40 2.26 2.64
C ALA A 154 -8.08 1.50 3.95
N LEU A 155 -6.80 1.15 4.15
CA LEU A 155 -6.29 0.36 5.28
C LEU A 155 -6.85 -1.08 5.35
N ASN A 156 -7.30 -1.66 4.24
CA ASN A 156 -7.79 -3.04 4.18
C ASN A 156 -6.66 -4.02 3.80
N PRO A 157 -6.20 -4.89 4.71
CA PRO A 157 -5.12 -5.85 4.43
C PRO A 157 -5.53 -6.96 3.45
N LYS A 158 -6.84 -7.13 3.20
CA LYS A 158 -7.39 -8.14 2.30
C LYS A 158 -7.74 -7.60 0.92
N ALA A 159 -7.54 -6.29 0.68
CA ALA A 159 -7.85 -5.64 -0.59
C ALA A 159 -7.11 -6.31 -1.77
N VAL A 160 -7.81 -6.47 -2.88
CA VAL A 160 -7.27 -6.99 -4.15
C VAL A 160 -7.85 -6.16 -5.29
N SER A 161 -6.99 -5.46 -6.01
CA SER A 161 -7.40 -4.65 -7.15
C SER A 161 -7.75 -5.50 -8.39
N ARG A 162 -8.39 -4.88 -9.38
CA ARG A 162 -8.73 -5.52 -10.66
C ARG A 162 -7.51 -6.07 -11.41
N VAL A 163 -6.35 -5.47 -11.20
CA VAL A 163 -5.09 -5.91 -11.82
C VAL A 163 -4.27 -6.86 -10.91
N GLY A 164 -4.80 -7.21 -9.74
CA GLY A 164 -4.19 -8.18 -8.82
C GLY A 164 -3.16 -7.59 -7.85
N ALA A 165 -3.09 -6.27 -7.70
CA ALA A 165 -2.40 -5.65 -6.58
C ALA A 165 -3.08 -6.05 -5.27
N THR A 166 -2.34 -6.32 -4.20
CA THR A 166 -2.90 -6.97 -3.01
C THR A 166 -2.34 -6.38 -1.72
N GLY A 167 -3.22 -6.27 -0.72
CA GLY A 167 -2.91 -5.91 0.67
C GLY A 167 -2.88 -4.41 0.93
N LEU A 168 -2.45 -4.03 2.15
CA LEU A 168 -2.38 -2.63 2.60
C LEU A 168 -1.63 -1.72 1.63
N TRP A 169 -0.53 -2.19 1.09
CA TRP A 169 0.41 -1.47 0.22
C TRP A 169 0.21 -1.77 -1.27
N GLN A 170 -0.82 -2.50 -1.64
CA GLN A 170 -1.19 -2.87 -3.02
C GLN A 170 -0.02 -3.38 -3.88
N PHE A 171 0.75 -4.31 -3.34
CA PHE A 171 1.84 -4.90 -4.08
C PHE A 171 1.36 -5.74 -5.27
N MET A 172 1.87 -5.43 -6.46
CA MET A 172 1.82 -6.35 -7.59
C MET A 172 2.64 -7.61 -7.29
N LEU A 173 2.20 -8.77 -7.81
CA LEU A 173 2.86 -10.06 -7.54
C LEU A 173 4.37 -10.04 -7.83
N ALA A 174 4.77 -9.52 -8.99
CA ALA A 174 6.17 -9.46 -9.38
C ALA A 174 7.00 -8.57 -8.45
N THR A 175 6.50 -7.38 -8.14
CA THR A 175 7.17 -6.43 -7.23
C THR A 175 7.23 -7.00 -5.81
N GLY A 176 6.15 -7.60 -5.31
CA GLY A 176 6.15 -8.24 -4.00
C GLY A 176 7.23 -9.32 -3.88
N LYS A 177 7.33 -10.21 -4.86
CA LYS A 177 8.38 -11.24 -4.90
C LYS A 177 9.80 -10.64 -4.98
N GLN A 178 10.00 -9.58 -5.76
CA GLN A 178 11.28 -8.87 -5.84
C GLN A 178 11.72 -8.32 -4.47
N TYR A 179 10.77 -7.88 -3.64
CA TYR A 179 11.03 -7.37 -2.29
C TYR A 179 10.89 -8.45 -1.19
N GLY A 180 10.86 -9.74 -1.58
CA GLY A 180 10.94 -10.88 -0.67
C GLY A 180 9.61 -11.30 -0.03
N LEU A 181 8.46 -10.88 -0.60
CA LEU A 181 7.16 -11.33 -0.16
C LEU A 181 6.81 -12.68 -0.79
N ARG A 182 6.49 -13.65 0.04
CA ARG A 182 6.07 -14.99 -0.41
C ARG A 182 4.62 -14.94 -0.88
N VAL A 183 4.36 -15.52 -2.03
CA VAL A 183 2.99 -15.67 -2.53
C VAL A 183 2.83 -17.06 -3.12
N ASN A 184 2.01 -17.87 -2.46
CA ASN A 184 1.67 -19.25 -2.88
C ASN A 184 0.23 -19.58 -2.48
N SER A 185 -0.18 -20.84 -2.66
CA SER A 185 -1.55 -21.29 -2.38
C SER A 185 -1.95 -21.24 -0.90
N LEU A 186 -1.00 -21.14 0.04
CA LEU A 186 -1.21 -21.13 1.49
C LEU A 186 -0.98 -19.75 2.11
N VAL A 187 0.01 -19.02 1.62
CA VAL A 187 0.46 -17.75 2.18
C VAL A 187 0.53 -16.67 1.11
N ASP A 188 0.10 -15.46 1.47
CA ASP A 188 0.28 -14.25 0.68
C ASP A 188 0.81 -13.14 1.59
N ASP A 189 2.14 -12.99 1.66
CA ASP A 189 2.82 -12.02 2.52
C ASP A 189 2.52 -10.54 2.14
N ARG A 190 1.90 -10.29 0.96
CA ARG A 190 1.43 -8.95 0.59
C ARG A 190 0.30 -8.47 1.51
N ARG A 191 -0.39 -9.40 2.16
CA ARG A 191 -1.45 -9.15 3.15
C ARG A 191 -0.90 -9.04 4.57
N ASP A 192 0.32 -9.51 4.84
CA ASP A 192 0.96 -9.42 6.16
C ASP A 192 1.31 -7.95 6.45
N PRO A 193 0.73 -7.32 7.49
CA PRO A 193 0.96 -5.91 7.77
C PRO A 193 2.43 -5.56 8.01
N ILE A 194 3.19 -6.45 8.66
CA ILE A 194 4.62 -6.21 8.95
C ILE A 194 5.45 -6.43 7.69
N ARG A 195 5.38 -7.62 7.09
CA ARG A 195 6.23 -7.97 5.95
C ARG A 195 6.01 -7.04 4.78
N ALA A 196 4.74 -6.72 4.48
CA ALA A 196 4.41 -5.78 3.41
C ALA A 196 4.93 -4.36 3.71
N SER A 197 4.84 -3.87 4.95
CA SER A 197 5.35 -2.54 5.31
C SER A 197 6.86 -2.44 5.19
N TYR A 198 7.61 -3.44 5.65
CA TYR A 198 9.07 -3.47 5.46
C TYR A 198 9.47 -3.59 3.98
N ALA A 199 8.69 -4.30 3.16
CA ALA A 199 8.89 -4.36 1.72
C ALA A 199 8.61 -3.00 1.05
N ALA A 200 7.52 -2.32 1.44
CA ALA A 200 7.15 -1.00 0.94
C ALA A 200 8.18 0.07 1.30
N ALA A 201 8.64 0.10 2.54
CA ALA A 201 9.69 1.03 2.98
C ALA A 201 10.99 0.85 2.16
N ARG A 202 11.39 -0.40 1.86
CA ARG A 202 12.53 -0.68 0.97
C ARG A 202 12.29 -0.19 -0.46
N LEU A 203 11.09 -0.46 -1.01
CA LEU A 203 10.73 0.00 -2.35
C LEU A 203 10.75 1.53 -2.44
N LEU A 204 10.13 2.22 -1.49
CA LEU A 204 10.10 3.69 -1.43
C LEU A 204 11.50 4.29 -1.33
N ARG A 205 12.36 3.75 -0.46
CA ARG A 205 13.77 4.13 -0.36
C ARG A 205 14.50 3.95 -1.69
N ASP A 206 14.29 2.83 -2.37
CA ASP A 206 14.97 2.54 -3.63
C ASP A 206 14.47 3.46 -4.77
N LEU A 207 13.19 3.82 -4.77
CA LEU A 207 12.62 4.83 -5.68
C LEU A 207 13.18 6.23 -5.40
N PHE A 208 13.31 6.62 -4.13
CA PHE A 208 13.95 7.88 -3.76
C PHE A 208 15.41 7.94 -4.22
N ARG A 209 16.15 6.84 -4.11
CA ARG A 209 17.53 6.77 -4.64
C ARG A 209 17.62 7.01 -6.14
N ILE A 210 16.57 6.64 -6.90
CA ILE A 210 16.52 6.87 -8.37
C ILE A 210 16.22 8.34 -8.68
N PHE A 211 15.28 8.93 -7.95
CA PHE A 211 14.74 10.25 -8.30
C PHE A 211 15.33 11.40 -7.48
N GLY A 212 15.75 11.16 -6.24
CA GLY A 212 16.23 12.19 -5.31
C GLY A 212 15.13 13.13 -4.82
N ASP A 213 13.87 12.81 -5.14
CA ASP A 213 12.68 13.58 -4.81
C ASP A 213 11.56 12.63 -4.38
N TRP A 214 10.87 12.95 -3.28
CA TRP A 214 9.83 12.09 -2.73
C TRP A 214 8.54 12.11 -3.55
N THR A 215 8.16 13.25 -4.12
CA THR A 215 6.95 13.33 -4.95
C THR A 215 7.09 12.52 -6.23
N LEU A 216 8.28 12.51 -6.83
CA LEU A 216 8.62 11.64 -7.95
C LEU A 216 8.69 10.16 -7.52
N ALA A 217 9.19 9.87 -6.32
CA ALA A 217 9.21 8.51 -5.78
C ALA A 217 7.78 7.98 -5.52
N ILE A 218 6.89 8.81 -4.99
CA ILE A 218 5.46 8.50 -4.81
C ILE A 218 4.79 8.24 -6.17
N ALA A 219 5.02 9.11 -7.16
CA ALA A 219 4.51 8.89 -8.51
C ALA A 219 5.04 7.57 -9.12
N ALA A 220 6.32 7.26 -8.88
CA ALA A 220 6.94 6.03 -9.36
C ALA A 220 6.48 4.78 -8.60
N TYR A 221 6.04 4.91 -7.36
CA TYR A 221 5.41 3.83 -6.61
C TYR A 221 4.13 3.35 -7.33
N ASN A 222 3.30 4.30 -7.76
CA ASN A 222 2.06 4.02 -8.50
C ASN A 222 2.31 3.49 -9.92
N CYS A 223 3.02 4.23 -10.78
CA CYS A 223 3.12 3.87 -12.20
C CYS A 223 4.44 3.19 -12.61
N GLY A 224 5.35 3.02 -11.69
CA GLY A 224 6.70 2.49 -11.94
C GLY A 224 7.69 3.54 -12.46
N PRO A 225 9.00 3.34 -12.18
CA PRO A 225 10.05 4.32 -12.48
C PRO A 225 10.22 4.59 -13.99
N ALA A 226 9.87 3.64 -14.84
CA ALA A 226 9.96 3.80 -16.29
C ALA A 226 9.00 4.87 -16.82
N ASN A 227 7.76 4.96 -16.28
CA ASN A 227 6.77 5.93 -16.68
C ASN A 227 7.13 7.34 -16.20
N VAL A 228 7.62 7.48 -14.96
CA VAL A 228 8.12 8.77 -14.43
C VAL A 228 9.32 9.26 -15.27
N ASN A 229 10.30 8.40 -15.58
CA ASN A 229 11.40 8.76 -16.45
C ASN A 229 10.96 9.14 -17.88
N LYS A 230 9.89 8.52 -18.40
CA LYS A 230 9.28 8.91 -19.67
C LYS A 230 8.67 10.31 -19.59
N ALA A 231 7.97 10.64 -18.51
CA ALA A 231 7.39 11.95 -18.27
C ALA A 231 8.48 13.02 -18.15
N ILE A 232 9.56 12.77 -17.39
CA ILE A 232 10.74 13.65 -17.28
C ILE A 232 11.34 13.95 -18.66
N ARG A 233 11.55 12.93 -19.50
CA ARG A 233 12.08 13.16 -20.87
C ARG A 233 11.13 13.98 -21.74
N ARG A 234 9.80 13.77 -21.60
CA ARG A 234 8.79 14.50 -22.38
C ARG A 234 8.64 15.97 -21.97
N SER A 235 8.92 16.28 -20.71
CA SER A 235 8.88 17.64 -20.17
C SER A 235 10.18 18.45 -20.47
N GLY A 236 11.13 17.87 -21.19
CA GLY A 236 12.42 18.53 -21.43
C GLY A 236 13.44 18.34 -20.32
N GLY A 237 13.26 17.36 -19.44
CA GLY A 237 14.19 17.03 -18.36
C GLY A 237 13.79 17.59 -16.98
N GLU A 238 12.59 18.15 -16.86
CA GLU A 238 12.06 18.66 -15.58
C GLU A 238 11.95 17.52 -14.55
N ARG A 239 12.34 17.81 -13.29
CA ARG A 239 12.33 16.85 -12.18
C ARG A 239 11.46 17.34 -11.02
N ASP A 240 10.45 18.09 -11.32
CA ASP A 240 9.39 18.53 -10.41
C ASP A 240 8.09 17.84 -10.80
N PHE A 241 7.37 17.26 -9.81
CA PHE A 241 6.14 16.51 -10.07
C PHE A 241 5.10 17.35 -10.83
N TRP A 242 4.88 18.61 -10.42
CA TRP A 242 3.86 19.47 -11.00
C TRP A 242 4.20 19.89 -12.43
N LYS A 243 5.49 19.99 -12.76
CA LYS A 243 5.96 20.28 -14.12
C LYS A 243 5.86 19.06 -15.04
N ILE A 244 6.08 17.85 -14.53
CA ILE A 244 5.92 16.62 -15.33
C ILE A 244 4.49 16.09 -15.33
N TYR A 245 3.63 16.63 -14.48
CA TYR A 245 2.24 16.24 -14.30
C TYR A 245 1.46 15.99 -15.61
N PRO A 246 1.48 16.87 -16.65
CA PRO A 246 0.75 16.66 -17.90
C PRO A 246 1.22 15.45 -18.72
N TYR A 247 2.43 14.96 -18.43
CA TYR A 247 3.07 13.86 -19.16
C TYR A 247 2.95 12.51 -18.44
N LEU A 248 2.42 12.50 -17.20
CA LEU A 248 2.18 11.30 -16.42
C LEU A 248 0.91 10.57 -16.91
N PRO A 249 0.77 9.26 -16.64
CA PRO A 249 -0.49 8.54 -16.81
C PRO A 249 -1.62 9.24 -16.01
N SER A 250 -2.85 9.17 -16.49
CA SER A 250 -4.03 9.83 -15.88
C SER A 250 -4.22 9.45 -14.41
N GLU A 251 -4.13 8.15 -14.08
CA GLU A 251 -4.18 7.64 -12.71
C GLU A 251 -3.08 8.24 -11.83
N THR A 252 -1.84 8.33 -12.33
CA THR A 252 -0.69 8.83 -11.55
C THR A 252 -0.78 10.32 -11.29
N ARG A 253 -1.46 11.09 -12.17
CA ARG A 253 -1.71 12.52 -11.96
C ARG A 253 -2.50 12.78 -10.68
N GLY A 254 -3.49 11.95 -10.40
CA GLY A 254 -4.29 12.04 -9.16
C GLY A 254 -3.58 11.50 -7.91
N TYR A 255 -2.54 10.68 -8.06
CA TYR A 255 -1.98 9.92 -6.94
C TYR A 255 -1.25 10.77 -5.89
N VAL A 256 -0.38 11.71 -6.30
CA VAL A 256 0.30 12.65 -5.36
C VAL A 256 -0.70 13.62 -4.72
N PRO A 257 -1.63 14.26 -5.46
CA PRO A 257 -2.70 15.05 -4.83
C PRO A 257 -3.54 14.25 -3.82
N ALA A 258 -3.89 13.00 -4.13
CA ALA A 258 -4.60 12.12 -3.19
C ALA A 258 -3.78 11.82 -1.94
N PHE A 259 -2.47 11.62 -2.07
CA PHE A 259 -1.55 11.43 -0.94
C PHE A 259 -1.50 12.67 -0.03
N ILE A 260 -1.41 13.87 -0.60
CA ILE A 260 -1.43 15.13 0.16
C ILE A 260 -2.78 15.26 0.90
N ALA A 261 -3.88 15.01 0.21
CA ALA A 261 -5.22 15.07 0.79
C ALA A 261 -5.43 14.02 1.90
N ALA A 262 -4.89 12.80 1.75
CA ALA A 262 -4.92 11.78 2.79
C ALA A 262 -4.17 12.22 4.05
N ASN A 263 -2.96 12.76 3.89
CA ASN A 263 -2.21 13.36 5.00
C ASN A 263 -3.00 14.44 5.70
N TYR A 264 -3.61 15.34 4.93
CA TYR A 264 -4.43 16.43 5.46
C TYR A 264 -5.62 15.90 6.27
N VAL A 265 -6.45 15.04 5.68
CA VAL A 265 -7.68 14.58 6.32
C VAL A 265 -7.42 13.71 7.53
N MET A 266 -6.40 12.86 7.50
CA MET A 266 -6.00 12.03 8.64
C MET A 266 -5.40 12.83 9.80
N THR A 267 -4.98 14.08 9.54
CA THR A 267 -4.46 15.01 10.56
C THR A 267 -5.55 15.94 11.08
N TYR A 268 -6.38 16.49 10.18
CA TYR A 268 -7.37 17.55 10.50
C TYR A 268 -8.82 17.04 10.46
N TYR A 269 -9.06 15.75 10.74
CA TYR A 269 -10.39 15.14 10.71
C TYR A 269 -11.38 15.78 11.70
N CYS A 270 -10.92 16.21 12.89
CA CYS A 270 -11.75 16.87 13.89
C CYS A 270 -12.33 18.19 13.38
N GLU A 271 -11.52 18.98 12.67
CA GLU A 271 -11.92 20.26 12.08
C GLU A 271 -12.97 20.08 10.98
N HIS A 272 -13.08 18.86 10.45
CA HIS A 272 -14.10 18.48 9.46
C HIS A 272 -15.28 17.74 10.08
N ASN A 273 -15.41 17.72 11.42
CA ASN A 273 -16.45 17.00 12.15
C ASN A 273 -16.52 15.51 11.77
N ILE A 274 -15.36 14.88 11.53
CA ILE A 274 -15.25 13.44 11.26
C ILE A 274 -14.73 12.77 12.53
N CYS A 275 -15.46 11.77 13.03
CA CYS A 275 -15.07 11.03 14.21
C CYS A 275 -14.51 9.67 13.83
N PRO A 276 -13.43 9.18 14.48
CA PRO A 276 -12.96 7.81 14.33
C PRO A 276 -14.04 6.81 14.72
N MET A 277 -14.26 5.80 13.92
CA MET A 277 -15.07 4.64 14.32
C MET A 277 -14.25 3.68 15.15
N LEU A 278 -14.77 3.22 16.29
CA LEU A 278 -14.12 2.18 17.07
C LEU A 278 -14.14 0.87 16.30
N THR A 279 -13.00 0.21 16.26
CA THR A 279 -12.82 -1.10 15.63
C THR A 279 -12.54 -2.15 16.70
N ASN A 280 -12.88 -3.41 16.44
CA ASN A 280 -12.55 -4.52 17.34
C ASN A 280 -11.09 -4.98 17.25
N LEU A 281 -10.25 -4.24 16.53
CA LEU A 281 -8.82 -4.52 16.51
C LEU A 281 -8.23 -4.25 17.91
N PRO A 282 -7.46 -5.20 18.46
CA PRO A 282 -6.93 -5.05 19.82
C PRO A 282 -5.85 -3.96 19.86
N GLU A 283 -5.81 -3.23 20.97
CA GLU A 283 -4.77 -2.21 21.19
C GLU A 283 -3.36 -2.82 21.23
N ARG A 284 -3.25 -4.03 21.74
CA ARG A 284 -1.97 -4.72 21.90
C ARG A 284 -2.02 -6.14 21.37
N THR A 285 -1.05 -6.43 20.53
CA THR A 285 -0.79 -7.78 20.00
C THR A 285 0.67 -8.12 20.15
N ASP A 286 0.94 -9.42 20.18
CA ASP A 286 2.29 -9.94 20.12
C ASP A 286 2.42 -10.98 19.01
N THR A 287 3.64 -11.34 18.64
CA THR A 287 3.92 -12.28 17.57
C THR A 287 4.84 -13.41 18.03
N ILE A 288 4.52 -14.62 17.60
CA ILE A 288 5.37 -15.80 17.81
C ILE A 288 5.74 -16.44 16.47
N ILE A 289 6.96 -16.93 16.38
CA ILE A 289 7.41 -17.71 15.22
C ILE A 289 7.19 -19.19 15.55
N VAL A 290 6.52 -19.89 14.64
CA VAL A 290 6.31 -21.33 14.72
C VAL A 290 7.02 -22.05 13.57
N ASP A 291 7.64 -23.18 13.87
CA ASP A 291 8.39 -24.05 12.96
C ASP A 291 7.63 -25.34 12.60
N ARG A 292 6.41 -25.47 13.09
CA ARG A 292 5.49 -26.60 12.86
C ARG A 292 4.21 -26.11 12.17
N ASN A 293 3.56 -27.01 11.45
CA ASN A 293 2.23 -26.72 10.88
C ASN A 293 1.20 -26.65 11.99
N ILE A 294 0.29 -25.68 11.89
CA ILE A 294 -0.79 -25.49 12.86
C ILE A 294 -2.00 -24.82 12.19
N SER A 295 -3.20 -25.26 12.57
CA SER A 295 -4.45 -24.64 12.12
C SER A 295 -4.83 -23.46 13.00
N LEU A 296 -5.28 -22.34 12.40
CA LEU A 296 -5.86 -21.22 13.13
C LEU A 296 -7.09 -21.65 13.95
N ASN A 297 -7.86 -22.64 13.49
CA ASN A 297 -8.99 -23.18 14.25
C ASN A 297 -8.54 -23.86 15.54
N THR A 298 -7.41 -24.56 15.53
CA THR A 298 -6.84 -25.16 16.74
C THR A 298 -6.39 -24.08 17.72
N ILE A 299 -5.71 -23.04 17.23
CA ILE A 299 -5.30 -21.89 18.07
C ILE A 299 -6.53 -21.18 18.67
N SER A 300 -7.54 -20.89 17.86
CA SER A 300 -8.79 -20.28 18.31
C SER A 300 -9.43 -21.06 19.46
N LYS A 301 -9.48 -22.40 19.33
CA LYS A 301 -10.07 -23.29 20.33
C LYS A 301 -9.33 -23.29 21.68
N PHE A 302 -8.00 -23.31 21.67
CA PHE A 302 -7.20 -23.44 22.89
C PHE A 302 -6.83 -22.09 23.52
N CYS A 303 -6.77 -21.02 22.74
CA CYS A 303 -6.32 -19.70 23.19
C CYS A 303 -7.47 -18.73 23.45
N ASP A 304 -8.72 -19.19 23.42
CA ASP A 304 -9.94 -18.37 23.62
C ASP A 304 -9.96 -17.09 22.79
N ILE A 305 -9.58 -17.19 21.51
CA ILE A 305 -9.63 -16.08 20.57
C ILE A 305 -10.66 -16.38 19.49
N ASN A 306 -11.54 -15.40 19.20
CA ASN A 306 -12.48 -15.54 18.10
C ASN A 306 -11.74 -15.79 16.79
N ILE A 307 -12.18 -16.79 16.02
CA ILE A 307 -11.53 -17.19 14.76
C ILE A 307 -11.50 -16.06 13.71
N GLU A 308 -12.54 -15.20 13.68
CA GLU A 308 -12.57 -14.08 12.74
C GLU A 308 -11.52 -13.03 13.11
N LEU A 309 -11.40 -12.70 14.41
CA LEU A 309 -10.32 -11.83 14.90
C LEU A 309 -8.94 -12.42 14.61
N LEU A 310 -8.77 -13.73 14.83
CA LEU A 310 -7.49 -14.40 14.54
C LEU A 310 -7.12 -14.33 13.04
N ARG A 311 -8.12 -14.45 12.14
CA ARG A 311 -7.96 -14.26 10.69
C ARG A 311 -7.66 -12.80 10.32
N GLU A 312 -8.19 -11.84 11.06
CA GLU A 312 -7.91 -10.41 10.86
C GLU A 312 -6.50 -10.04 11.28
N LEU A 313 -6.04 -10.63 12.37
CA LEU A 313 -4.66 -10.45 12.85
C LEU A 313 -3.63 -11.16 11.96
N ASN A 314 -4.06 -12.17 11.16
CA ASN A 314 -3.19 -13.00 10.34
C ASN A 314 -3.71 -13.13 8.89
N PRO A 315 -3.95 -12.03 8.18
CA PRO A 315 -4.60 -12.04 6.86
C PRO A 315 -3.76 -12.69 5.76
N GLN A 316 -2.48 -12.94 6.00
CA GLN A 316 -1.57 -13.63 5.09
C GLN A 316 -1.90 -15.11 4.90
N TYR A 317 -2.57 -15.77 5.85
CA TYR A 317 -2.90 -17.19 5.76
C TYR A 317 -4.20 -17.42 5.00
N ARG A 318 -4.10 -17.98 3.80
CA ARG A 318 -5.23 -18.10 2.85
C ARG A 318 -6.21 -19.26 3.20
N ARG A 319 -5.82 -20.21 4.04
CA ARG A 319 -6.58 -21.45 4.33
C ARG A 319 -6.64 -21.82 5.80
N ASP A 320 -6.53 -20.86 6.69
CA ASP A 320 -6.47 -21.09 8.14
C ASP A 320 -5.36 -22.07 8.56
N LEU A 321 -4.32 -22.19 7.75
CA LEU A 321 -3.18 -23.07 7.99
C LEU A 321 -1.89 -22.27 8.01
N VAL A 322 -1.17 -22.33 9.11
CA VAL A 322 0.19 -21.84 9.25
C VAL A 322 1.15 -22.96 8.89
N ASN A 323 1.90 -22.79 7.80
CA ASN A 323 2.78 -23.82 7.25
C ASN A 323 4.22 -23.67 7.77
N GLY A 324 4.37 -23.71 9.11
CA GLY A 324 5.65 -23.48 9.78
C GLY A 324 6.72 -24.52 9.49
N SER A 325 6.32 -25.76 9.17
CA SER A 325 7.26 -26.85 8.86
C SER A 325 8.04 -26.67 7.55
N THR A 326 7.50 -25.89 6.61
CA THR A 326 8.19 -25.58 5.35
C THR A 326 9.12 -24.39 5.53
N GLU A 327 8.67 -23.39 6.25
CA GLU A 327 9.42 -22.18 6.58
C GLU A 327 8.86 -21.59 7.87
N PRO A 328 9.72 -21.21 8.85
CA PRO A 328 9.25 -20.59 10.09
C PRO A 328 8.32 -19.42 9.81
N SER A 329 7.14 -19.45 10.43
CA SER A 329 6.02 -18.58 10.11
C SER A 329 5.52 -17.84 11.34
N THR A 330 5.21 -16.55 11.18
CA THR A 330 4.79 -15.69 12.29
C THR A 330 3.29 -15.75 12.49
N ILE A 331 2.86 -15.94 13.73
CA ILE A 331 1.46 -15.82 14.15
C ILE A 331 1.33 -14.60 15.06
N ARG A 332 0.32 -13.76 14.82
CA ARG A 332 -0.04 -12.62 15.66
C ARG A 332 -1.25 -12.98 16.51
N LEU A 333 -1.15 -12.73 17.80
CA LEU A 333 -2.20 -12.99 18.79
C LEU A 333 -2.43 -11.75 19.67
N THR A 334 -3.59 -11.68 20.34
CA THR A 334 -3.77 -10.75 21.47
C THR A 334 -2.85 -11.18 22.61
N VAL A 335 -2.47 -10.25 23.48
CA VAL A 335 -1.58 -10.58 24.62
C VAL A 335 -2.16 -11.70 25.51
N PRO A 336 -3.45 -11.71 25.89
CA PRO A 336 -4.02 -12.83 26.64
C PRO A 336 -3.95 -14.17 25.91
N SER A 337 -4.23 -14.18 24.60
CA SER A 337 -4.19 -15.40 23.79
C SER A 337 -2.76 -15.89 23.56
N MET A 338 -1.78 -14.97 23.50
CA MET A 338 -0.36 -15.31 23.43
C MET A 338 0.10 -16.04 24.69
N ASN A 339 -0.27 -15.55 25.87
CA ASN A 339 0.08 -16.21 27.12
C ASN A 339 -0.48 -17.65 27.18
N LYS A 340 -1.73 -17.84 26.80
CA LYS A 340 -2.33 -19.18 26.69
C LYS A 340 -1.65 -20.07 25.65
N PHE A 341 -1.27 -19.49 24.50
CA PHE A 341 -0.53 -20.24 23.48
C PHE A 341 0.80 -20.74 24.00
N LEU A 342 1.57 -19.90 24.70
CA LEU A 342 2.85 -20.26 25.27
C LEU A 342 2.71 -21.33 26.36
N GLU A 343 1.70 -21.22 27.23
CA GLU A 343 1.41 -22.19 28.29
C GLU A 343 1.00 -23.57 27.75
N LEU A 344 0.18 -23.58 26.70
CA LEU A 344 -0.42 -24.82 26.14
C LEU A 344 0.27 -25.28 24.85
N GLN A 345 1.43 -24.74 24.50
CA GLN A 345 2.05 -24.91 23.18
C GLN A 345 2.16 -26.39 22.75
N ASP A 346 2.69 -27.26 23.61
CA ASP A 346 2.87 -28.67 23.29
C ASP A 346 1.53 -29.39 23.13
N THR A 347 0.54 -29.08 23.96
CA THR A 347 -0.82 -29.63 23.89
C THR A 347 -1.50 -29.21 22.58
N ILE A 348 -1.35 -27.93 22.19
CA ILE A 348 -1.91 -27.38 20.96
C ILE A 348 -1.34 -28.10 19.74
N PHE A 349 -0.03 -28.25 19.66
CA PHE A 349 0.61 -28.94 18.54
C PHE A 349 0.32 -30.43 18.51
N ALA A 350 0.26 -31.13 19.66
CA ALA A 350 -0.12 -32.52 19.74
C ALA A 350 -1.57 -32.73 19.28
N TYR A 351 -2.48 -31.88 19.71
CA TYR A 351 -3.87 -31.92 19.27
C TYR A 351 -3.99 -31.68 17.77
N ASP A 352 -3.34 -30.67 17.22
CA ASP A 352 -3.39 -30.33 15.80
C ASP A 352 -2.86 -31.47 14.93
N ALA A 353 -1.72 -32.06 15.31
CA ALA A 353 -1.14 -33.20 14.62
C ALA A 353 -2.07 -34.42 14.59
N ALA A 354 -2.78 -34.70 15.69
CA ALA A 354 -3.71 -35.84 15.78
C ALA A 354 -5.01 -35.62 15.00
N HIS A 355 -5.53 -34.38 14.92
CA HIS A 355 -6.87 -34.11 14.41
C HIS A 355 -6.90 -33.42 13.05
N VAL A 356 -5.91 -32.61 12.71
CA VAL A 356 -5.83 -31.79 11.49
C VAL A 356 -4.72 -32.28 10.57
N GLY A 357 -3.53 -32.55 11.10
CA GLY A 357 -2.32 -32.90 10.34
C GLY A 357 -2.40 -34.22 9.56
N GLY A 358 -3.29 -35.14 9.97
CA GLY A 358 -3.44 -36.48 9.32
C GLY A 358 -4.27 -36.50 8.05
N LYS A 359 -5.02 -35.45 7.73
CA LYS A 359 -6.06 -35.49 6.66
C LYS A 359 -5.68 -34.81 5.34
N ARG A 360 -4.72 -33.88 5.31
CA ARG A 360 -4.25 -33.21 4.06
C ARG A 360 -2.83 -32.70 4.19
N GLN A 361 -1.88 -33.30 3.49
CA GLN A 361 -0.61 -32.63 3.21
C GLN A 361 -0.88 -31.53 2.18
N TYR A 362 -0.95 -30.28 2.65
CA TYR A 362 -1.04 -29.12 1.76
C TYR A 362 0.37 -28.80 1.25
N THR A 363 0.61 -29.12 -0.02
CA THR A 363 1.81 -28.66 -0.71
C THR A 363 1.55 -27.24 -1.21
N ALA A 364 2.42 -26.31 -0.84
CA ALA A 364 2.36 -24.95 -1.35
C ALA A 364 2.66 -24.94 -2.85
N VAL A 365 1.75 -24.35 -3.65
CA VAL A 365 1.94 -24.15 -5.09
C VAL A 365 2.24 -22.69 -5.33
N GLU A 366 3.41 -22.42 -5.93
CA GLU A 366 3.84 -21.08 -6.31
C GLU A 366 2.87 -20.45 -7.31
N GLU A 367 2.43 -19.22 -7.03
CA GLU A 367 1.71 -18.41 -8.02
C GLU A 367 2.70 -17.87 -9.06
N LYS A 368 2.45 -18.18 -10.33
CA LYS A 368 3.19 -17.62 -11.46
C LYS A 368 2.51 -16.31 -11.87
N SER A 369 3.30 -15.27 -12.18
CA SER A 369 2.78 -14.07 -12.80
C SER A 369 2.14 -14.44 -14.14
N SER A 370 0.84 -14.24 -14.28
CA SER A 370 0.18 -14.34 -15.58
C SER A 370 0.60 -13.12 -16.40
N GLY A 371 1.76 -13.18 -17.02
CA GLY A 371 2.13 -12.25 -18.08
C GLY A 371 1.12 -12.42 -19.21
N ARG A 372 0.17 -11.53 -19.34
CA ARG A 372 -0.50 -11.32 -20.61
C ARG A 372 0.56 -10.77 -21.56
N GLU A 373 1.28 -11.66 -22.24
CA GLU A 373 1.89 -11.33 -23.50
C GLU A 373 0.78 -10.81 -24.40
N SER A 374 0.85 -9.53 -24.72
CA SER A 374 0.05 -8.95 -25.79
C SER A 374 0.47 -9.63 -27.09
N THR A 375 -0.18 -10.74 -27.43
CA THR A 375 -0.13 -11.33 -28.76
C THR A 375 -0.68 -10.28 -29.72
N GLN A 376 0.23 -9.53 -30.32
CA GLN A 376 -0.07 -8.82 -31.58
C GLN A 376 -0.63 -9.86 -32.53
N ARG A 377 -1.93 -9.85 -32.71
CA ARG A 377 -2.60 -10.52 -33.81
C ARG A 377 -2.06 -9.91 -35.10
N ARG A 378 -1.10 -10.59 -35.72
CA ARG A 378 -0.82 -10.44 -37.16
C ARG A 378 -2.09 -10.92 -37.84
N SER A 379 -2.84 -9.97 -38.42
CA SER A 379 -3.87 -10.24 -39.39
C SER A 379 -3.18 -10.78 -40.65
N SER A 380 -3.23 -12.08 -40.84
CA SER A 380 -2.95 -12.71 -42.14
C SER A 380 -4.16 -12.45 -43.04
N GLY A 381 -4.07 -11.40 -43.82
CA GLY A 381 -4.97 -11.21 -44.95
C GLY A 381 -4.48 -12.04 -46.11
N GLU A 382 -5.20 -13.10 -46.44
CA GLU A 382 -5.06 -13.78 -47.72
C GLU A 382 -5.58 -12.84 -48.85
N GLY A 383 -4.69 -12.46 -49.73
CA GLY A 383 -4.96 -11.80 -50.97
C GLY A 383 -4.25 -12.49 -52.13
N LYS A 384 -5.02 -13.13 -52.98
CA LYS A 384 -4.58 -13.87 -54.19
C LYS A 384 -3.91 -12.98 -55.21
N SER A 385 -2.81 -13.52 -55.72
CA SER A 385 -2.28 -13.50 -57.11
C SER A 385 -2.41 -12.26 -58.02
N SER A 386 -1.29 -11.78 -58.47
CA SER A 386 -0.98 -11.82 -59.92
C SER A 386 0.52 -11.48 -60.18
N ALA A 387 1.07 -12.22 -61.06
CA ALA A 387 2.47 -12.19 -61.48
C ALA A 387 2.76 -10.97 -62.39
N SER A 388 3.92 -10.33 -62.22
CA SER A 388 4.68 -9.81 -63.36
C SER A 388 6.17 -9.70 -63.01
N ARG A 389 6.97 -10.15 -63.94
CA ARG A 389 8.43 -10.18 -63.98
C ARG A 389 9.02 -8.77 -64.15
N SER A 390 10.15 -8.46 -63.53
CA SER A 390 11.40 -8.07 -64.19
C SER A 390 12.49 -7.67 -63.18
N SER A 391 13.59 -8.38 -63.26
CA SER A 391 14.95 -7.94 -63.55
C SER A 391 15.57 -6.85 -62.63
N GLY A 392 16.58 -7.26 -61.84
CA GLY A 392 17.89 -6.75 -62.06
C GLY A 392 18.62 -6.02 -60.94
N ARG A 393 19.73 -6.62 -60.53
CA ARG A 393 21.00 -6.05 -60.11
C ARG A 393 21.27 -5.73 -58.64
N ARG A 394 22.16 -6.59 -58.11
CA ARG A 394 23.46 -6.31 -57.42
C ARG A 394 23.43 -5.21 -56.35
N GLY A 395 23.83 -5.42 -55.14
CA GLY A 395 24.93 -6.12 -54.52
C GLY A 395 25.41 -5.27 -53.40
N SER A 396 25.70 -5.79 -52.31
CA SER A 396 26.85 -5.53 -51.44
C SER A 396 26.60 -6.08 -50.02
N SER A 397 27.38 -7.05 -49.74
CA SER A 397 27.62 -7.65 -48.43
C SER A 397 28.34 -6.68 -47.50
N TYR A 398 27.92 -6.52 -46.27
CA TYR A 398 28.83 -6.24 -45.16
C TYR A 398 28.56 -7.23 -44.02
N VAL A 399 29.58 -8.05 -43.85
CA VAL A 399 29.81 -8.95 -42.72
C VAL A 399 30.23 -8.09 -41.55
N SER A 400 29.62 -8.26 -40.39
CA SER A 400 30.18 -7.82 -39.12
C SER A 400 30.28 -8.99 -38.17
N THR A 401 31.48 -9.33 -37.94
CA THR A 401 32.04 -10.37 -37.08
C THR A 401 31.70 -10.12 -35.60
N ALA A 402 31.24 -11.17 -34.96
CA ALA A 402 31.19 -11.30 -33.51
C ALA A 402 32.62 -11.47 -32.97
N THR A 403 32.96 -10.70 -31.95
CA THR A 403 34.20 -10.91 -31.19
C THR A 403 33.81 -11.31 -29.76
N THR A 404 34.04 -12.57 -29.48
CA THR A 404 34.10 -13.13 -28.11
C THR A 404 35.43 -12.72 -27.50
N ALA A 405 35.41 -12.22 -26.27
CA ALA A 405 36.60 -12.07 -25.44
C ALA A 405 36.41 -12.81 -24.13
N SER A 406 37.25 -13.78 -23.97
CA SER A 406 37.43 -14.71 -22.86
C SER A 406 38.16 -14.07 -21.67
N THR A 407 37.80 -14.56 -20.51
CA THR A 407 38.45 -14.61 -19.19
C THR A 407 39.98 -14.47 -19.19
N SER A 408 40.51 -13.69 -18.24
CA SER A 408 41.80 -13.96 -17.60
C SER A 408 41.80 -13.58 -16.14
N THR A 409 41.98 -14.59 -15.30
CA THR A 409 42.39 -14.59 -13.91
C THR A 409 43.80 -14.05 -13.73
N SER A 410 44.03 -13.21 -12.74
CA SER A 410 45.36 -13.03 -12.18
C SER A 410 45.30 -12.87 -10.66
N ARG A 411 45.95 -13.82 -10.00
CA ARG A 411 46.32 -13.81 -8.56
C ARG A 411 47.56 -12.92 -8.38
N TYR A 412 47.66 -12.31 -7.22
CA TYR A 412 48.80 -11.93 -6.36
C TYR A 412 48.37 -10.72 -5.55
N GLY A 413 48.63 -10.55 -4.26
CA GLY A 413 49.52 -11.14 -3.33
C GLY A 413 49.25 -10.59 -1.91
N ARG A 414 49.66 -11.31 -0.99
CA ARG A 414 49.62 -11.15 0.45
C ARG A 414 50.61 -10.10 0.95
N SER A 415 50.24 -9.19 1.88
CA SER A 415 51.19 -8.56 2.83
C SER A 415 50.42 -8.02 4.02
N SER A 416 50.48 -8.56 5.10
CA SER A 416 50.96 -8.53 6.46
C SER A 416 50.99 -7.15 7.15
N ARG A 417 50.31 -7.12 8.30
CA ARG A 417 50.62 -6.54 9.61
C ARG A 417 50.78 -5.03 9.76
N SER A 418 49.93 -4.39 10.59
CA SER A 418 50.45 -3.89 11.91
C SER A 418 49.29 -3.54 12.85
N SER A 419 49.38 -4.08 14.03
CA SER A 419 48.66 -3.81 15.26
C SER A 419 49.08 -2.46 15.84
N SER A 420 48.16 -1.65 16.35
CA SER A 420 48.45 -0.75 17.44
C SER A 420 47.24 -0.64 18.38
N SER A 421 47.46 -1.21 19.53
CA SER A 421 46.71 -1.04 20.78
C SER A 421 46.83 0.41 21.26
N TYR A 422 45.72 1.03 21.68
CA TYR A 422 45.79 2.12 22.65
C TYR A 422 44.72 1.94 23.74
N SER A 423 45.24 2.05 24.94
CA SER A 423 44.83 1.72 26.29
C SER A 423 43.67 2.60 26.78
N GLN A 424 42.88 2.00 27.65
CA GLN A 424 41.98 2.59 28.63
C GLN A 424 42.63 3.66 29.47
N ARG A 425 41.94 4.75 29.76
CA ARG A 425 41.99 5.41 31.06
C ARG A 425 40.60 5.79 31.52
N GLY A 426 40.20 5.17 32.60
CA GLY A 426 39.07 5.57 33.42
C GLY A 426 39.34 6.86 34.17
N ASN A 427 38.30 7.58 34.49
CA ASN A 427 38.27 8.49 35.65
C ASN A 427 36.88 8.41 36.28
N THR A 428 36.91 7.85 37.46
CA THR A 428 35.90 7.90 38.50
C THR A 428 35.96 9.27 39.17
N ALA A 429 34.83 9.93 39.36
CA ALA A 429 34.64 10.90 40.42
C ALA A 429 33.19 10.86 40.91
N SER A 430 33.09 10.48 42.13
CA SER A 430 31.94 10.41 43.03
C SER A 430 31.58 11.78 43.62
N SER A 431 30.43 11.77 44.31
CA SER A 431 29.90 12.73 45.29
C SER A 431 28.96 13.81 44.67
N GLY A 432 27.85 14.14 45.27
CA GLY A 432 27.34 13.90 46.61
C GLY A 432 25.89 14.36 46.73
N TYR A 433 25.24 13.81 47.67
CA TYR A 433 23.90 14.13 48.20
C TYR A 433 23.71 15.60 48.56
N SER A 434 22.56 16.17 48.26
CA SER A 434 21.97 17.21 49.11
C SER A 434 20.45 17.18 49.08
N THR A 435 19.90 16.75 50.19
CA THR A 435 18.51 16.87 50.60
C THR A 435 18.19 18.31 51.02
N GLY A 436 17.15 18.88 50.50
CA GLY A 436 16.62 20.20 50.91
C GLY A 436 15.09 20.20 50.99
N LYS A 437 14.55 19.83 52.18
CA LYS A 437 13.18 20.14 52.62
C LYS A 437 13.05 21.63 52.97
N ARG A 438 11.96 22.29 52.54
CA ARG A 438 11.22 23.36 53.26
C ARG A 438 9.95 23.65 52.50
N ARG A 439 8.81 23.31 53.07
CA ARG A 439 7.84 23.99 53.96
C ARG A 439 7.11 25.18 53.31
N SER A 440 5.85 24.88 53.07
CA SER A 440 4.57 25.61 53.28
C SER A 440 4.65 27.10 53.66
N SER A 441 3.89 27.95 52.94
CA SER A 441 2.97 28.89 53.64
C SER A 441 1.81 29.29 52.71
N ARG A 442 0.61 29.22 53.29
CA ARG A 442 -0.68 29.85 52.86
C ARG A 442 -0.55 31.36 52.95
N ARG A 443 -1.18 32.07 52.06
CA ARG A 443 -2.15 33.14 52.29
C ARG A 443 -2.34 33.95 51.03
N GLY A 444 -3.61 34.21 50.77
CA GLY A 444 -4.12 35.34 50.01
C GLY A 444 -5.25 34.91 49.11
#